data_7ca27209a22a7c3ceefab639cfd087d3
#
_entry.id   7ca27209a22a7c3ceefab639cfd087d3
#
_cell.length_a   1.000
_cell.length_b   1.000
_cell.length_c   1.000
_cell.angle_alpha   90.00
_cell.angle_beta   90.00
_cell.angle_gamma   90.00
#
_symmetry.space_group_name_H-M   'P 1'
#
loop_
_entity.id
_entity.type
_entity.pdbx_description
1 polymer ?
#
loop_
_entity_poly.entity_id
_entity_poly.type
_entity_poly.pdbx_seq_one_letter_code
_entity_poly.pdbx_strand_id
1 'polypeptide(L)'
;MADKRADQLKEITERLEQGVKDIFTSEMYTKYLLTMSKFHNYSFNNTLLIAMQRPDATLVAGYNAWKNKFNRYVKKGEKGIQIIAPAPVKEREEREKIDKDTGLTVLNESGEPEIEVVERVIPRFRVTTVFDYAQTDGEPLPTLEVNELTARVKDYTLLKEAIEQVSPVPIRFGEIEGNAKGYYSHMDKEICVRADMGESQTIKTMIHEVAHAMLHDSDQMKQRGEAKDQLTKETEAESIAFTVCSALGIDTSDYSFPYVASWASGKELKELKDSMDTIRLTAADFLEKL
;
A
#
# COMPACT_ATOMS: atom_id res chain seq x y z
N MET A 1 -5.87 31.32 -11.61
CA MET A 1 -5.58 30.42 -10.46
C MET A 1 -6.00 28.97 -10.70
N ALA A 2 -7.13 28.72 -11.37
CA ALA A 2 -7.55 27.36 -11.75
C ALA A 2 -6.56 26.71 -12.74
N ASP A 3 -6.12 27.42 -13.76
CA ASP A 3 -5.15 26.94 -14.75
C ASP A 3 -3.83 26.49 -14.10
N LYS A 4 -3.27 27.32 -13.21
CA LYS A 4 -2.01 26.97 -12.53
C LYS A 4 -2.10 25.69 -11.68
N ARG A 5 -3.28 25.39 -11.10
CA ARG A 5 -3.49 24.15 -10.34
C ARG A 5 -3.63 22.94 -11.26
N ALA A 6 -4.30 23.13 -12.40
CA ALA A 6 -4.41 22.08 -13.42
C ALA A 6 -3.04 21.74 -14.02
N ASP A 7 -2.21 22.75 -14.31
CA ASP A 7 -0.84 22.57 -14.81
C ASP A 7 0.04 21.84 -13.79
N GLN A 8 -0.03 22.19 -12.51
CA GLN A 8 0.70 21.50 -11.45
C GLN A 8 0.28 20.04 -11.31
N LEU A 9 -1.02 19.76 -11.41
CA LEU A 9 -1.53 18.39 -11.32
C LEU A 9 -1.07 17.57 -12.54
N LYS A 10 -1.08 18.16 -13.73
CA LYS A 10 -0.60 17.55 -14.96
C LYS A 10 0.89 17.22 -14.85
N GLU A 11 1.72 18.18 -14.45
CA GLU A 11 3.16 17.99 -14.29
C GLU A 11 3.48 16.85 -13.30
N ILE A 12 2.83 16.83 -12.14
CA ILE A 12 3.08 15.77 -11.14
C ILE A 12 2.60 14.41 -11.62
N THR A 13 1.53 14.36 -12.42
CA THR A 13 1.01 13.11 -13.02
C THR A 13 1.98 12.59 -14.09
N GLU A 14 2.52 13.44 -14.95
CA GLU A 14 3.52 13.05 -15.96
C GLU A 14 4.80 12.52 -15.28
N ARG A 15 5.27 13.17 -14.23
CA ARG A 15 6.40 12.70 -13.42
C ARG A 15 6.12 11.35 -12.76
N LEU A 16 4.90 11.15 -12.27
CA LEU A 16 4.47 9.89 -11.68
C LEU A 16 4.46 8.76 -12.72
N GLU A 17 3.94 9.00 -13.91
CA GLU A 17 3.94 8.01 -15.00
C GLU A 17 5.35 7.60 -15.42
N GLN A 18 6.26 8.56 -15.50
CA GLN A 18 7.67 8.28 -15.76
C GLN A 18 8.28 7.47 -14.59
N GLY A 19 8.04 7.88 -13.35
CA GLY A 19 8.51 7.17 -12.17
C GLY A 19 8.00 5.73 -12.09
N VAL A 20 6.76 5.46 -12.51
CA VAL A 20 6.24 4.08 -12.59
C VAL A 20 7.02 3.24 -13.62
N LYS A 21 7.43 3.82 -14.74
CA LYS A 21 8.26 3.10 -15.73
C LYS A 21 9.67 2.83 -15.20
N ASP A 22 10.23 3.78 -14.47
CA ASP A 22 11.61 3.73 -14.00
C ASP A 22 11.78 2.83 -12.76
N ILE A 23 10.70 2.59 -12.01
CA ILE A 23 10.74 1.83 -10.75
C ILE A 23 11.11 0.36 -10.95
N PHE A 24 10.83 -0.23 -12.12
CA PHE A 24 10.98 -1.67 -12.36
C PHE A 24 12.41 -2.08 -12.71
N THR A 25 13.40 -1.46 -12.06
CA THR A 25 14.76 -1.99 -11.91
C THR A 25 14.92 -2.54 -10.50
N SER A 26 15.77 -3.54 -10.30
CA SER A 26 15.95 -4.18 -8.98
C SER A 26 16.23 -3.17 -7.87
N GLU A 27 17.11 -2.20 -8.13
CA GLU A 27 17.49 -1.17 -7.14
C GLU A 27 16.35 -0.21 -6.82
N MET A 28 15.68 0.33 -7.83
CA MET A 28 14.59 1.29 -7.64
C MET A 28 13.37 0.63 -7.03
N TYR A 29 13.10 -0.61 -7.39
CA TYR A 29 12.02 -1.39 -6.84
C TYR A 29 12.22 -1.65 -5.34
N THR A 30 13.42 -2.06 -4.95
CA THR A 30 13.77 -2.25 -3.53
C THR A 30 13.62 -0.94 -2.75
N LYS A 31 14.12 0.18 -3.27
CA LYS A 31 13.95 1.51 -2.65
C LYS A 31 12.47 1.90 -2.48
N TYR A 32 11.67 1.61 -3.49
CA TYR A 32 10.24 1.84 -3.42
C TYR A 32 9.57 1.00 -2.33
N LEU A 33 9.86 -0.31 -2.25
CA LEU A 33 9.31 -1.19 -1.22
C LEU A 33 9.76 -0.78 0.19
N LEU A 34 11.01 -0.34 0.38
CA LEU A 34 11.49 0.24 1.63
C LEU A 34 10.72 1.53 2.01
N THR A 35 10.37 2.35 1.03
CA THR A 35 9.53 3.53 1.28
C THR A 35 8.11 3.09 1.64
N MET A 36 7.56 2.10 0.93
CA MET A 36 6.23 1.55 1.21
C MET A 36 6.12 0.99 2.64
N SER A 37 7.15 0.30 3.13
CA SER A 37 7.16 -0.25 4.49
C SER A 37 7.00 0.83 5.58
N LYS A 38 7.45 2.05 5.31
CA LYS A 38 7.31 3.21 6.20
C LYS A 38 5.98 3.97 5.98
N PHE A 39 5.45 3.94 4.76
CA PHE A 39 4.32 4.74 4.30
C PHE A 39 3.15 3.89 3.77
N HIS A 40 2.92 2.72 4.34
CA HIS A 40 1.87 1.78 3.91
C HIS A 40 0.44 2.38 3.92
N ASN A 41 0.19 3.44 4.70
CA ASN A 41 -1.08 4.18 4.74
C ASN A 41 -1.24 5.19 3.59
N TYR A 42 -0.20 5.44 2.80
CA TYR A 42 -0.28 6.28 1.62
C TYR A 42 -0.67 5.45 0.38
N SER A 43 -1.36 6.08 -0.59
CA SER A 43 -1.62 5.41 -1.87
C SER A 43 -0.32 5.10 -2.61
N PHE A 44 -0.37 4.11 -3.53
CA PHE A 44 0.76 3.79 -4.41
C PHE A 44 1.40 5.05 -5.02
N ASN A 45 0.58 5.90 -5.63
CA ASN A 45 1.04 7.12 -6.27
C ASN A 45 1.79 8.05 -5.31
N ASN A 46 1.28 8.24 -4.10
CA ASN A 46 1.91 9.11 -3.12
C ASN A 46 3.18 8.49 -2.51
N THR A 47 3.19 7.19 -2.26
CA THR A 47 4.40 6.48 -1.83
C THR A 47 5.51 6.60 -2.88
N LEU A 48 5.18 6.44 -4.16
CA LEU A 48 6.13 6.63 -5.26
C LEU A 48 6.63 8.08 -5.35
N LEU A 49 5.73 9.07 -5.23
CA LEU A 49 6.12 10.49 -5.22
C LEU A 49 7.05 10.83 -4.05
N ILE A 50 6.82 10.24 -2.88
CA ILE A 50 7.72 10.38 -1.72
C ILE A 50 9.07 9.74 -2.02
N ALA A 51 9.09 8.49 -2.49
CA ALA A 51 10.32 7.76 -2.81
C ALA A 51 11.19 8.49 -3.85
N MET A 52 10.58 9.07 -4.87
CA MET A 52 11.27 9.82 -5.93
C MET A 52 11.86 11.15 -5.46
N GLN A 53 11.20 11.84 -4.53
CA GLN A 53 11.60 13.16 -4.07
C GLN A 53 12.49 13.11 -2.82
N ARG A 54 12.26 12.12 -1.94
CA ARG A 54 12.99 11.93 -0.71
C ARG A 54 13.04 10.46 -0.29
N PRO A 55 13.96 9.67 -0.86
CA PRO A 55 14.05 8.22 -0.61
C PRO A 55 14.35 7.86 0.85
N ASP A 56 14.98 8.78 1.59
CA ASP A 56 15.36 8.66 2.99
C ASP A 56 14.25 9.11 3.98
N ALA A 57 13.10 9.56 3.48
CA ALA A 57 12.00 9.99 4.33
C ALA A 57 11.59 8.91 5.34
N THR A 58 11.24 9.36 6.55
CA THR A 58 10.87 8.47 7.67
C THR A 58 9.43 8.65 8.10
N LEU A 59 8.98 9.88 8.25
CA LEU A 59 7.59 10.24 8.57
C LEU A 59 7.26 11.57 7.92
N VAL A 60 6.21 11.61 7.11
CA VAL A 60 5.79 12.84 6.44
C VAL A 60 4.43 13.33 6.92
N ALA A 61 4.32 14.65 7.06
CA ALA A 61 3.06 15.32 7.40
C ALA A 61 2.97 16.72 6.77
N GLY A 62 1.77 17.22 6.63
CA GLY A 62 1.54 18.59 6.18
C GLY A 62 2.04 19.63 7.18
N TYR A 63 2.38 20.83 6.70
CA TYR A 63 2.90 21.93 7.52
C TYR A 63 2.07 22.20 8.79
N ASN A 64 0.75 22.31 8.64
CA ASN A 64 -0.14 22.55 9.78
C ASN A 64 -0.26 21.35 10.74
N ALA A 65 -0.11 20.13 10.22
CA ALA A 65 -0.12 18.93 11.05
C ALA A 65 1.14 18.88 11.93
N TRP A 66 2.31 19.20 11.37
CA TRP A 66 3.54 19.32 12.15
C TRP A 66 3.38 20.29 13.30
N LYS A 67 2.84 21.49 13.02
CA LYS A 67 2.63 22.54 14.03
C LYS A 67 1.58 22.15 15.08
N ASN A 68 0.40 21.70 14.64
CA ASN A 68 -0.76 21.60 15.52
C ASN A 68 -0.91 20.25 16.22
N LYS A 69 -0.40 19.16 15.61
CA LYS A 69 -0.52 17.80 16.16
C LYS A 69 0.78 17.33 16.83
N PHE A 70 1.93 17.74 16.29
CA PHE A 70 3.23 17.23 16.71
C PHE A 70 4.08 18.27 17.45
N ASN A 71 3.59 19.52 17.58
CA ASN A 71 4.33 20.63 18.18
C ASN A 71 5.72 20.81 17.59
N ARG A 72 5.82 20.66 16.26
CA ARG A 72 7.04 20.77 15.46
C ARG A 72 6.89 21.79 14.36
N TYR A 73 8.00 22.38 13.94
CA TYR A 73 8.03 23.44 12.95
C TYR A 73 8.96 23.05 11.80
N VAL A 74 8.48 23.25 10.57
CA VAL A 74 9.31 23.06 9.38
C VAL A 74 10.44 24.08 9.36
N LYS A 75 11.67 23.62 9.19
CA LYS A 75 12.88 24.46 9.12
C LYS A 75 12.79 25.43 7.96
N LYS A 76 13.34 26.63 8.16
CA LYS A 76 13.37 27.66 7.11
C LYS A 76 14.21 27.20 5.91
N GLY A 77 13.63 27.31 4.71
CA GLY A 77 14.31 26.96 3.45
C GLY A 77 14.15 25.51 3.01
N GLU A 78 13.49 24.66 3.80
CA GLU A 78 13.23 23.28 3.41
C GLU A 78 12.29 23.21 2.19
N LYS A 79 12.65 22.32 1.26
CA LYS A 79 11.80 22.00 0.10
C LYS A 79 10.88 20.83 0.50
N GLY A 80 9.58 21.09 0.46
CA GLY A 80 8.61 20.04 0.78
C GLY A 80 8.41 19.06 -0.37
N ILE A 81 7.87 17.92 -0.02
CA ILE A 81 7.54 16.80 -0.91
C ILE A 81 6.13 17.04 -1.46
N GLN A 82 5.98 17.01 -2.76
CA GLN A 82 4.68 17.18 -3.42
C GLN A 82 3.97 15.84 -3.54
N ILE A 83 2.73 15.80 -3.05
CA ILE A 83 1.85 14.64 -3.15
C ILE A 83 0.48 15.05 -3.68
N ILE A 84 -0.34 14.07 -4.05
CA ILE A 84 -1.70 14.26 -4.54
C ILE A 84 -2.68 14.00 -3.39
N ALA A 85 -3.49 15.00 -3.04
CA ALA A 85 -4.48 14.88 -1.98
C ALA A 85 -5.91 15.04 -2.53
N PRO A 86 -6.90 14.32 -1.98
CA PRO A 86 -8.31 14.54 -2.30
C PRO A 86 -8.73 15.98 -1.99
N ALA A 87 -9.50 16.56 -2.89
CA ALA A 87 -10.09 17.89 -2.75
C ALA A 87 -11.53 17.89 -3.29
N PRO A 88 -12.43 17.07 -2.72
CA PRO A 88 -13.79 16.92 -3.23
C PRO A 88 -14.51 18.27 -3.21
N VAL A 89 -15.33 18.49 -4.24
CA VAL A 89 -16.18 19.69 -4.36
C VAL A 89 -17.63 19.24 -4.27
N LYS A 90 -18.42 19.97 -3.48
CA LYS A 90 -19.86 19.78 -3.43
C LYS A 90 -20.50 20.67 -4.49
N GLU A 91 -21.24 20.06 -5.40
CA GLU A 91 -22.06 20.76 -6.38
C GLU A 91 -23.54 20.49 -6.04
N ARG A 92 -24.37 21.51 -6.22
CA ARG A 92 -25.83 21.39 -6.09
C ARG A 92 -26.39 21.17 -7.48
N GLU A 93 -27.13 20.09 -7.64
CA GLU A 93 -27.79 19.72 -8.88
C GLU A 93 -29.30 19.73 -8.62
N GLU A 94 -30.02 20.47 -9.45
CA GLU A 94 -31.48 20.43 -9.48
C GLU A 94 -31.91 19.26 -10.35
N ARG A 95 -32.73 18.38 -9.82
CA ARG A 95 -33.28 17.25 -10.57
C ARG A 95 -34.75 17.03 -10.22
N GLU A 96 -35.46 16.35 -11.09
CA GLU A 96 -36.78 15.88 -10.79
C GLU A 96 -36.76 14.92 -9.61
N LYS A 97 -37.65 15.16 -8.66
CA LYS A 97 -37.84 14.32 -7.49
C LYS A 97 -38.48 13.00 -7.90
N ILE A 98 -37.83 11.90 -7.58
CA ILE A 98 -38.31 10.56 -7.85
C ILE A 98 -38.79 9.93 -6.54
N ASP A 99 -40.00 9.42 -6.55
CA ASP A 99 -40.56 8.63 -5.45
C ASP A 99 -39.76 7.32 -5.32
N LYS A 100 -39.27 7.03 -4.13
CA LYS A 100 -38.35 5.91 -3.88
C LYS A 100 -39.02 4.54 -3.94
N ASP A 101 -40.33 4.50 -3.71
CA ASP A 101 -41.08 3.24 -3.65
C ASP A 101 -41.63 2.85 -5.03
N THR A 102 -42.03 3.86 -5.80
CA THR A 102 -42.66 3.64 -7.13
C THR A 102 -41.67 3.86 -8.29
N GLY A 103 -40.57 4.59 -8.07
CA GLY A 103 -39.62 4.97 -9.13
C GLY A 103 -40.17 6.02 -10.11
N LEU A 104 -41.30 6.63 -9.82
CA LEU A 104 -41.98 7.63 -10.69
C LEU A 104 -41.62 9.05 -10.25
N THR A 105 -41.61 9.99 -11.22
CA THR A 105 -41.47 11.42 -10.94
C THR A 105 -42.65 11.93 -10.08
N VAL A 106 -42.31 12.61 -8.98
CA VAL A 106 -43.32 13.27 -8.13
C VAL A 106 -43.77 14.53 -8.81
N LEU A 107 -45.10 14.68 -8.98
CA LEU A 107 -45.70 15.87 -9.56
C LEU A 107 -46.24 16.80 -8.46
N ASN A 108 -46.10 18.11 -8.66
CA ASN A 108 -46.72 19.13 -7.82
C ASN A 108 -48.23 19.23 -8.06
N GLU A 109 -48.91 20.09 -7.31
CA GLU A 109 -50.36 20.29 -7.42
C GLU A 109 -50.84 20.78 -8.83
N SER A 110 -49.91 21.33 -9.64
CA SER A 110 -50.16 21.80 -11.00
C SER A 110 -49.86 20.72 -12.07
N GLY A 111 -49.43 19.50 -11.65
CA GLY A 111 -49.09 18.41 -12.55
C GLY A 111 -47.69 18.51 -13.18
N GLU A 112 -46.83 19.40 -12.68
CA GLU A 112 -45.48 19.56 -13.15
C GLU A 112 -44.47 18.79 -12.22
N PRO A 113 -43.32 18.34 -12.73
CA PRO A 113 -42.30 17.69 -11.92
C PRO A 113 -41.91 18.53 -10.71
N GLU A 114 -41.95 17.96 -9.52
CA GLU A 114 -41.36 18.57 -8.32
C GLU A 114 -39.83 18.50 -8.41
N ILE A 115 -39.15 19.63 -8.24
CA ILE A 115 -37.69 19.72 -8.30
C ILE A 115 -37.11 19.60 -6.91
N GLU A 116 -36.13 18.70 -6.74
CA GLU A 116 -35.31 18.61 -5.54
C GLU A 116 -33.87 19.07 -5.82
N VAL A 117 -33.27 19.72 -4.81
CA VAL A 117 -31.83 20.08 -4.85
C VAL A 117 -31.06 18.97 -4.15
N VAL A 118 -30.21 18.30 -4.90
CA VAL A 118 -29.36 17.23 -4.38
C VAL A 118 -27.90 17.70 -4.33
N GLU A 119 -27.23 17.51 -3.18
CA GLU A 119 -25.80 17.73 -3.09
C GLU A 119 -25.05 16.52 -3.68
N ARG A 120 -24.30 16.75 -4.74
CA ARG A 120 -23.39 15.76 -5.34
C ARG A 120 -21.95 16.09 -4.97
N VAL A 121 -21.24 15.11 -4.43
CA VAL A 121 -19.81 15.22 -4.15
C VAL A 121 -19.03 14.77 -5.39
N ILE A 122 -18.34 15.71 -6.03
CA ILE A 122 -17.47 15.43 -7.18
C ILE A 122 -16.07 15.21 -6.65
N PRO A 123 -15.46 14.03 -6.88
CA PRO A 123 -14.09 13.76 -6.48
C PRO A 123 -13.16 14.63 -7.32
N ARG A 124 -12.37 15.45 -6.66
CA ARG A 124 -11.28 16.22 -7.28
C ARG A 124 -10.01 16.01 -6.48
N PHE A 125 -8.89 16.25 -7.11
CA PHE A 125 -7.56 16.12 -6.50
C PHE A 125 -6.80 17.45 -6.62
N ARG A 126 -5.85 17.65 -5.70
CA ARG A 126 -4.92 18.78 -5.73
C ARG A 126 -3.54 18.34 -5.32
N VAL A 127 -2.53 19.01 -5.84
CA VAL A 127 -1.17 18.91 -5.32
C VAL A 127 -1.12 19.56 -3.95
N THR A 128 -0.56 18.87 -2.99
CA THR A 128 -0.28 19.40 -1.64
C THR A 128 1.16 19.11 -1.26
N THR A 129 1.67 19.83 -0.28
CA THR A 129 3.05 19.71 0.16
C THR A 129 3.09 19.13 1.55
N VAL A 130 3.93 18.11 1.73
CA VAL A 130 4.26 17.51 3.02
C VAL A 130 5.75 17.65 3.29
N PHE A 131 6.16 17.47 4.54
CA PHE A 131 7.54 17.58 4.98
C PHE A 131 7.89 16.35 5.81
N ASP A 132 9.11 15.85 5.65
CA ASP A 132 9.62 14.75 6.46
C ASP A 132 10.00 15.23 7.86
N TYR A 133 10.01 14.32 8.83
CA TYR A 133 10.43 14.58 10.21
C TYR A 133 11.80 15.24 10.29
N ALA A 134 12.79 14.80 9.49
CA ALA A 134 14.11 15.39 9.46
C ALA A 134 14.15 16.85 8.98
N GLN A 135 13.08 17.32 8.31
CA GLN A 135 12.89 18.71 7.88
C GLN A 135 12.25 19.60 8.96
N THR A 136 12.02 19.07 10.14
CA THR A 136 11.33 19.78 11.24
C THR A 136 12.19 19.85 12.48
N ASP A 137 11.96 20.90 13.28
CA ASP A 137 12.48 21.05 14.63
C ASP A 137 11.30 21.13 15.63
N GLY A 138 11.56 20.80 16.88
CA GLY A 138 10.55 20.84 17.96
C GLY A 138 10.63 19.61 18.85
N GLU A 139 9.53 19.28 19.51
CA GLU A 139 9.47 18.15 20.43
C GLU A 139 9.78 16.83 19.73
N PRO A 140 10.52 15.91 20.37
CA PRO A 140 10.68 14.57 19.86
C PRO A 140 9.29 13.91 19.69
N LEU A 141 9.10 13.17 18.62
CA LEU A 141 7.88 12.38 18.48
C LEU A 141 7.84 11.34 19.61
N PRO A 142 6.64 11.03 20.13
CA PRO A 142 6.51 9.82 20.94
C PRO A 142 7.09 8.68 20.09
N THR A 143 8.23 8.20 20.47
CA THR A 143 8.67 6.90 19.99
C THR A 143 7.64 5.92 20.56
N LEU A 144 6.80 5.32 19.71
CA LEU A 144 6.53 3.93 19.95
C LEU A 144 7.91 3.34 20.14
N GLU A 145 8.21 2.87 21.34
CA GLU A 145 9.34 1.98 21.52
C GLU A 145 9.08 0.77 20.62
N VAL A 146 9.36 0.93 19.33
CA VAL A 146 9.84 -0.15 18.50
C VAL A 146 11.18 -0.42 19.16
N ASN A 147 11.16 -1.27 20.19
CA ASN A 147 12.37 -1.95 20.61
C ASN A 147 13.02 -2.33 19.30
N GLU A 148 14.21 -1.78 19.05
CA GLU A 148 15.02 -2.26 17.94
C GLU A 148 14.95 -3.76 18.04
N LEU A 149 14.22 -4.38 17.11
CA LEU A 149 14.19 -5.81 16.90
C LEU A 149 15.59 -6.16 16.35
N THR A 150 16.59 -5.85 17.17
CA THR A 150 17.90 -6.43 17.04
C THR A 150 17.67 -7.93 17.11
N ALA A 151 17.98 -8.60 16.06
CA ALA A 151 17.95 -10.01 15.72
C ALA A 151 18.12 -11.05 16.87
N ARG A 152 17.44 -10.93 17.97
CA ARG A 152 17.27 -11.84 19.10
C ARG A 152 15.86 -11.74 19.65
N VAL A 153 14.99 -12.44 19.13
CA VAL A 153 14.10 -13.51 19.55
C VAL A 153 13.47 -13.46 20.95
N LYS A 154 13.30 -12.32 21.59
CA LYS A 154 12.26 -12.26 22.62
C LYS A 154 10.86 -12.27 22.02
N ASP A 155 10.75 -11.79 20.79
CA ASP A 155 9.47 -11.60 20.12
C ASP A 155 9.21 -12.61 18.98
N TYR A 156 10.16 -13.54 18.67
CA TYR A 156 9.97 -14.52 17.60
C TYR A 156 8.73 -15.37 17.79
N THR A 157 8.55 -15.91 18.99
CA THR A 157 7.38 -16.76 19.30
C THR A 157 6.08 -15.97 19.19
N LEU A 158 6.04 -14.77 19.74
CA LEU A 158 4.86 -13.89 19.66
C LEU A 158 4.56 -13.48 18.22
N LEU A 159 5.58 -13.12 17.45
CA LEU A 159 5.42 -12.76 16.05
C LEU A 159 4.96 -13.94 15.20
N LYS A 160 5.52 -15.12 15.45
CA LYS A 160 5.08 -16.36 14.82
C LYS A 160 3.62 -16.65 15.09
N GLU A 161 3.20 -16.60 16.36
CA GLU A 161 1.81 -16.78 16.79
C GLU A 161 0.88 -15.72 16.16
N ALA A 162 1.31 -14.47 16.09
CA ALA A 162 0.55 -13.40 15.46
C ALA A 162 0.36 -13.67 13.95
N ILE A 163 1.40 -14.11 13.24
CA ILE A 163 1.30 -14.49 11.82
C ILE A 163 0.36 -15.69 11.64
N GLU A 164 0.42 -16.68 12.51
CA GLU A 164 -0.51 -17.83 12.50
C GLU A 164 -1.97 -17.38 12.66
N GLN A 165 -2.24 -16.36 13.48
CA GLN A 165 -3.58 -15.77 13.67
C GLN A 165 -4.06 -14.94 12.46
N VAL A 166 -3.16 -14.27 11.77
CA VAL A 166 -3.47 -13.48 10.56
C VAL A 166 -3.69 -14.38 9.34
N SER A 167 -3.09 -15.57 9.34
CA SER A 167 -3.19 -16.52 8.22
C SER A 167 -4.63 -16.98 7.99
N PRO A 168 -5.13 -16.93 6.73
CA PRO A 168 -6.46 -17.44 6.41
C PRO A 168 -6.57 -18.98 6.47
N VAL A 169 -5.45 -19.67 6.60
CA VAL A 169 -5.35 -21.14 6.61
C VAL A 169 -4.35 -21.60 7.68
N PRO A 170 -4.44 -22.84 8.17
CA PRO A 170 -3.47 -23.38 9.14
C PRO A 170 -2.04 -23.37 8.59
N ILE A 171 -1.07 -23.06 9.48
CA ILE A 171 0.36 -23.18 9.18
C ILE A 171 0.93 -24.37 9.98
N ARG A 172 1.58 -25.29 9.28
CA ARG A 172 2.32 -26.38 9.91
C ARG A 172 3.81 -26.29 9.62
N PHE A 173 4.59 -26.86 10.48
CA PHE A 173 6.05 -26.95 10.34
C PHE A 173 6.44 -28.41 10.12
N GLY A 174 7.31 -28.67 9.14
CA GLY A 174 7.70 -30.02 8.79
C GLY A 174 8.90 -30.08 7.84
N GLU A 175 9.29 -31.31 7.51
CA GLU A 175 10.29 -31.55 6.49
C GLU A 175 9.67 -31.31 5.11
N ILE A 176 10.43 -30.63 4.24
CA ILE A 176 10.05 -30.35 2.85
C ILE A 176 11.17 -30.89 1.96
N GLU A 177 10.81 -31.77 1.03
CA GLU A 177 11.77 -32.32 0.08
C GLU A 177 12.33 -31.21 -0.85
N GLY A 178 13.61 -31.33 -1.21
CA GLY A 178 14.29 -30.38 -2.08
C GLY A 178 14.67 -29.06 -1.40
N ASN A 179 14.70 -27.97 -2.16
CA ASN A 179 15.19 -26.65 -1.71
C ASN A 179 14.06 -25.68 -1.31
N ALA A 180 12.80 -26.09 -1.42
CA ALA A 180 11.69 -25.23 -1.04
C ALA A 180 11.70 -24.97 0.47
N LYS A 181 11.47 -23.72 0.85
CA LYS A 181 11.44 -23.26 2.25
C LYS A 181 10.04 -23.32 2.83
N GLY A 182 9.03 -23.22 2.00
CA GLY A 182 7.62 -23.34 2.31
C GLY A 182 6.80 -23.55 1.05
N TYR A 183 5.52 -23.82 1.22
CA TYR A 183 4.52 -23.81 0.16
C TYR A 183 3.11 -23.65 0.71
N TYR A 184 2.25 -23.01 -0.06
CA TYR A 184 0.81 -23.03 0.15
C TYR A 184 0.16 -24.14 -0.70
N SER A 185 -0.55 -25.08 -0.04
CA SER A 185 -1.32 -26.13 -0.71
C SER A 185 -2.73 -25.63 -1.04
N HIS A 186 -3.04 -25.45 -2.32
CA HIS A 186 -4.39 -25.10 -2.78
C HIS A 186 -5.42 -26.22 -2.53
N MET A 187 -4.97 -27.48 -2.46
CA MET A 187 -5.85 -28.65 -2.26
C MET A 187 -6.19 -28.82 -0.79
N ASP A 188 -5.17 -28.78 0.06
CA ASP A 188 -5.33 -29.06 1.51
C ASP A 188 -5.72 -27.78 2.28
N LYS A 189 -5.64 -26.60 1.63
CA LYS A 189 -5.87 -25.29 2.24
C LYS A 189 -5.03 -25.11 3.51
N GLU A 190 -3.74 -25.44 3.41
CA GLU A 190 -2.77 -25.29 4.48
C GLU A 190 -1.44 -24.74 3.94
N ILE A 191 -0.66 -24.14 4.83
CA ILE A 191 0.71 -23.72 4.58
C ILE A 191 1.65 -24.71 5.28
N CYS A 192 2.69 -25.14 4.58
CA CYS A 192 3.80 -25.87 5.16
C CYS A 192 5.07 -25.04 5.13
N VAL A 193 5.73 -24.88 6.27
CA VAL A 193 6.99 -24.17 6.43
C VAL A 193 8.06 -25.15 6.91
N ARG A 194 9.26 -25.11 6.32
CA ARG A 194 10.38 -25.96 6.73
C ARG A 194 10.77 -25.71 8.19
N ALA A 195 10.93 -26.76 8.97
CA ALA A 195 11.06 -26.69 10.43
C ALA A 195 12.46 -26.22 10.91
N ASP A 196 13.52 -26.47 10.13
CA ASP A 196 14.93 -26.32 10.54
C ASP A 196 15.60 -25.05 10.00
N MET A 197 14.82 -23.99 9.74
CA MET A 197 15.33 -22.70 9.28
C MET A 197 15.64 -21.74 10.44
N GLY A 198 16.52 -20.78 10.18
CA GLY A 198 16.72 -19.65 11.10
C GLY A 198 15.46 -18.79 11.21
N GLU A 199 15.32 -18.11 12.33
CA GLU A 199 14.09 -17.38 12.72
C GLU A 199 13.65 -16.33 11.69
N SER A 200 14.56 -15.46 11.22
CA SER A 200 14.26 -14.47 10.19
C SER A 200 13.77 -15.13 8.89
N GLN A 201 14.41 -16.23 8.49
CA GLN A 201 13.97 -16.97 7.31
C GLN A 201 12.62 -17.63 7.50
N THR A 202 12.34 -18.13 8.71
CA THR A 202 11.02 -18.73 9.04
C THR A 202 9.93 -17.69 8.94
N ILE A 203 10.09 -16.51 9.55
CA ILE A 203 9.13 -15.41 9.48
C ILE A 203 8.92 -14.95 8.03
N LYS A 204 10.03 -14.73 7.30
CA LYS A 204 9.98 -14.38 5.88
C LYS A 204 9.14 -15.37 5.07
N THR A 205 9.39 -16.66 5.26
CA THR A 205 8.69 -17.73 4.54
C THR A 205 7.22 -17.78 4.94
N MET A 206 6.91 -17.67 6.23
CA MET A 206 5.52 -17.62 6.71
C MET A 206 4.73 -16.49 6.04
N ILE A 207 5.27 -15.26 6.03
CA ILE A 207 4.59 -14.11 5.42
C ILE A 207 4.41 -14.32 3.92
N HIS A 208 5.42 -14.85 3.23
CA HIS A 208 5.35 -15.15 1.79
C HIS A 208 4.22 -16.15 1.47
N GLU A 209 4.14 -17.26 2.20
CA GLU A 209 3.11 -18.26 1.97
C GLU A 209 1.71 -17.78 2.40
N VAL A 210 1.62 -16.97 3.46
CA VAL A 210 0.35 -16.32 3.82
C VAL A 210 -0.11 -15.36 2.73
N ALA A 211 0.80 -14.60 2.11
CA ALA A 211 0.46 -13.75 0.97
C ALA A 211 -0.10 -14.57 -0.21
N HIS A 212 0.48 -15.74 -0.50
CA HIS A 212 -0.08 -16.66 -1.49
C HIS A 212 -1.47 -17.15 -1.10
N ALA A 213 -1.68 -17.53 0.14
CA ALA A 213 -2.99 -17.99 0.61
C ALA A 213 -4.06 -16.88 0.56
N MET A 214 -3.69 -15.63 0.87
CA MET A 214 -4.61 -14.48 0.83
C MET A 214 -4.97 -14.05 -0.59
N LEU A 215 -4.01 -14.04 -1.51
CA LEU A 215 -4.16 -13.41 -2.83
C LEU A 215 -4.32 -14.40 -3.97
N HIS A 216 -3.62 -15.52 -3.90
CA HIS A 216 -3.42 -16.41 -5.05
C HIS A 216 -4.12 -17.75 -4.92
N ASP A 217 -5.03 -17.88 -3.93
CA ASP A 217 -5.88 -19.05 -3.85
C ASP A 217 -6.71 -19.23 -5.13
N SER A 218 -6.63 -20.41 -5.73
CA SER A 218 -7.20 -20.68 -7.06
C SER A 218 -8.72 -20.50 -7.13
N ASP A 219 -9.41 -20.83 -6.04
CA ASP A 219 -10.88 -20.73 -5.98
C ASP A 219 -11.30 -19.29 -5.79
N GLN A 220 -10.59 -18.53 -4.92
CA GLN A 220 -10.84 -17.12 -4.71
C GLN A 220 -10.51 -16.29 -5.96
N MET A 221 -9.41 -16.58 -6.66
CA MET A 221 -9.07 -15.92 -7.92
C MET A 221 -10.16 -16.15 -8.99
N LYS A 222 -10.66 -17.38 -9.12
CA LYS A 222 -11.77 -17.68 -10.04
C LYS A 222 -13.04 -16.91 -9.69
N GLN A 223 -13.39 -16.81 -8.39
CA GLN A 223 -14.55 -16.04 -7.93
C GLN A 223 -14.42 -14.55 -8.24
N ARG A 224 -13.19 -13.99 -8.16
CA ARG A 224 -12.90 -12.59 -8.52
C ARG A 224 -12.74 -12.36 -10.02
N GLY A 225 -12.75 -13.43 -10.85
CA GLY A 225 -12.49 -13.35 -12.29
C GLY A 225 -11.05 -12.95 -12.62
N GLU A 226 -10.11 -13.21 -11.72
CA GLU A 226 -8.69 -12.86 -11.85
C GLU A 226 -7.90 -14.02 -12.47
N ALA A 227 -6.99 -13.67 -13.38
CA ALA A 227 -5.99 -14.57 -13.92
C ALA A 227 -4.62 -13.91 -13.85
N LYS A 228 -3.74 -14.43 -12.98
CA LYS A 228 -2.37 -13.93 -12.81
C LYS A 228 -1.39 -15.03 -13.22
N ASP A 229 -0.36 -14.65 -13.99
CA ASP A 229 0.76 -15.54 -14.27
C ASP A 229 1.59 -15.84 -13.01
N GLN A 230 2.39 -16.90 -13.04
CA GLN A 230 3.19 -17.32 -11.89
C GLN A 230 4.18 -16.23 -11.46
N LEU A 231 4.78 -15.51 -12.42
CA LEU A 231 5.76 -14.47 -12.13
C LEU A 231 5.12 -13.29 -11.38
N THR A 232 3.88 -12.93 -11.72
CA THR A 232 3.11 -11.91 -10.99
C THR A 232 2.81 -12.36 -9.56
N LYS A 233 2.39 -13.61 -9.38
CA LYS A 233 2.10 -14.16 -8.04
C LYS A 233 3.35 -14.14 -7.14
N GLU A 234 4.49 -14.58 -7.67
CA GLU A 234 5.74 -14.57 -6.91
C GLU A 234 6.21 -13.14 -6.60
N THR A 235 6.09 -12.22 -7.58
CA THR A 235 6.46 -10.80 -7.36
C THR A 235 5.61 -10.17 -6.28
N GLU A 236 4.30 -10.41 -6.27
CA GLU A 236 3.39 -9.89 -5.25
C GLU A 236 3.72 -10.47 -3.88
N ALA A 237 3.84 -11.80 -3.75
CA ALA A 237 4.12 -12.46 -2.47
C ALA A 237 5.48 -12.06 -1.89
N GLU A 238 6.54 -12.05 -2.71
CA GLU A 238 7.88 -11.64 -2.28
C GLU A 238 7.94 -10.17 -1.88
N SER A 239 7.22 -9.29 -2.61
CA SER A 239 7.16 -7.86 -2.29
C SER A 239 6.41 -7.57 -0.99
N ILE A 240 5.34 -8.31 -0.72
CA ILE A 240 4.61 -8.24 0.55
C ILE A 240 5.51 -8.69 1.69
N ALA A 241 6.16 -9.85 1.56
CA ALA A 241 7.05 -10.38 2.57
C ALA A 241 8.21 -9.42 2.87
N PHE A 242 8.84 -8.84 1.83
CA PHE A 242 9.86 -7.81 1.99
C PHE A 242 9.34 -6.58 2.73
N THR A 243 8.19 -6.05 2.33
CA THR A 243 7.60 -4.83 2.90
C THR A 243 7.24 -5.02 4.37
N VAL A 244 6.59 -6.15 4.72
CA VAL A 244 6.22 -6.46 6.10
C VAL A 244 7.46 -6.71 6.96
N CYS A 245 8.41 -7.53 6.50
CA CYS A 245 9.67 -7.76 7.22
C CYS A 245 10.43 -6.45 7.47
N SER A 246 10.54 -5.58 6.45
CA SER A 246 11.20 -4.27 6.59
C SER A 246 10.50 -3.37 7.61
N ALA A 247 9.16 -3.35 7.63
CA ALA A 247 8.38 -2.57 8.60
C ALA A 247 8.57 -3.07 10.03
N LEU A 248 8.75 -4.39 10.20
CA LEU A 248 9.00 -5.04 11.50
C LEU A 248 10.48 -4.98 11.92
N GLY A 249 11.37 -4.35 11.13
CA GLY A 249 12.79 -4.27 11.41
C GLY A 249 13.55 -5.60 11.25
N ILE A 250 12.98 -6.58 10.57
CA ILE A 250 13.63 -7.85 10.25
C ILE A 250 14.60 -7.61 9.10
N ASP A 251 15.80 -8.23 9.18
CA ASP A 251 16.82 -8.10 8.16
C ASP A 251 16.31 -8.57 6.79
N THR A 252 16.36 -7.67 5.83
CA THR A 252 15.94 -7.87 4.44
C THR A 252 17.09 -7.76 3.45
N SER A 253 18.34 -7.76 3.91
CA SER A 253 19.54 -7.58 3.08
C SER A 253 19.70 -8.67 2.00
N ASP A 254 19.21 -9.87 2.26
CA ASP A 254 19.24 -11.00 1.34
C ASP A 254 18.18 -10.94 0.23
N TYR A 255 17.26 -9.97 0.29
CA TYR A 255 16.25 -9.80 -0.75
C TYR A 255 16.84 -9.13 -1.98
N SER A 256 16.51 -9.68 -3.13
CA SER A 256 16.76 -9.06 -4.42
C SER A 256 15.60 -9.32 -5.38
N PHE A 257 15.37 -8.39 -6.28
CA PHE A 257 14.30 -8.49 -7.27
C PHE A 257 14.86 -8.47 -8.71
N PRO A 258 15.77 -9.41 -9.06
CA PRO A 258 16.45 -9.39 -10.36
C PRO A 258 15.48 -9.61 -11.54
N TYR A 259 14.34 -10.22 -11.27
CA TYR A 259 13.31 -10.54 -12.27
C TYR A 259 12.27 -9.42 -12.47
N VAL A 260 12.30 -8.35 -11.66
CA VAL A 260 11.25 -7.31 -11.70
C VAL A 260 11.15 -6.61 -13.06
N ALA A 261 12.28 -6.40 -13.73
CA ALA A 261 12.29 -5.81 -15.07
C ALA A 261 11.64 -6.75 -16.11
N SER A 262 11.89 -8.05 -15.98
CA SER A 262 11.25 -9.08 -16.84
C SER A 262 9.76 -9.20 -16.52
N TRP A 263 9.38 -9.15 -15.26
CA TRP A 263 7.97 -9.15 -14.83
C TRP A 263 7.20 -7.95 -15.40
N ALA A 264 7.79 -6.76 -15.37
CA ALA A 264 7.17 -5.55 -15.89
C ALA A 264 7.15 -5.47 -17.42
N SER A 265 8.03 -6.23 -18.09
CA SER A 265 8.15 -6.22 -19.55
C SER A 265 6.87 -6.75 -20.21
N GLY A 266 6.30 -5.94 -21.09
CA GLY A 266 5.09 -6.30 -21.84
C GLY A 266 3.77 -6.10 -21.08
N LYS A 267 3.81 -5.66 -19.82
CA LYS A 267 2.61 -5.30 -19.05
C LYS A 267 2.20 -3.86 -19.29
N GLU A 268 0.89 -3.63 -19.28
CA GLU A 268 0.36 -2.27 -19.33
C GLU A 268 0.57 -1.53 -18.00
N LEU A 269 0.70 -0.21 -18.07
CA LEU A 269 0.89 0.65 -16.90
C LEU A 269 -0.21 0.45 -15.84
N LYS A 270 -1.44 0.21 -16.28
CA LYS A 270 -2.57 -0.06 -15.38
C LYS A 270 -2.36 -1.35 -14.61
N GLU A 271 -2.00 -2.43 -15.30
CA GLU A 271 -1.75 -3.74 -14.69
C GLU A 271 -0.64 -3.68 -13.63
N LEU A 272 0.44 -2.96 -13.93
CA LEU A 272 1.53 -2.75 -12.98
C LEU A 272 1.07 -1.95 -11.74
N LYS A 273 0.28 -0.90 -11.93
CA LYS A 273 -0.29 -0.12 -10.82
C LYS A 273 -1.25 -0.95 -9.97
N ASP A 274 -2.07 -1.76 -10.58
CA ASP A 274 -3.03 -2.63 -9.88
C ASP A 274 -2.28 -3.67 -9.00
N SER A 275 -1.20 -4.29 -9.51
CA SER A 275 -0.34 -5.17 -8.71
C SER A 275 0.35 -4.41 -7.57
N MET A 276 0.86 -3.20 -7.81
CA MET A 276 1.51 -2.39 -6.76
C MET A 276 0.52 -1.97 -5.66
N ASP A 277 -0.73 -1.65 -6.01
CA ASP A 277 -1.79 -1.38 -5.02
C ASP A 277 -2.19 -2.65 -4.26
N THR A 278 -2.23 -3.81 -4.91
CA THR A 278 -2.45 -5.11 -4.27
C THR A 278 -1.37 -5.38 -3.22
N ILE A 279 -0.08 -5.24 -3.57
CA ILE A 279 1.05 -5.40 -2.64
C ILE A 279 0.88 -4.47 -1.44
N ARG A 280 0.63 -3.19 -1.69
CA ARG A 280 0.48 -2.18 -0.66
C ARG A 280 -0.67 -2.46 0.30
N LEU A 281 -1.87 -2.74 -0.25
CA LEU A 281 -3.07 -3.00 0.56
C LEU A 281 -2.91 -4.25 1.43
N THR A 282 -2.35 -5.31 0.86
CA THR A 282 -2.13 -6.56 1.59
C THR A 282 -1.06 -6.40 2.66
N ALA A 283 0.04 -5.70 2.37
CA ALA A 283 1.06 -5.42 3.39
C ALA A 283 0.52 -4.54 4.52
N ALA A 284 -0.32 -3.54 4.21
CA ALA A 284 -0.95 -2.69 5.21
C ALA A 284 -1.93 -3.49 6.09
N ASP A 285 -2.83 -4.28 5.48
CA ASP A 285 -3.77 -5.15 6.20
C ASP A 285 -3.05 -6.16 7.10
N PHE A 286 -1.93 -6.70 6.61
CA PHE A 286 -1.09 -7.61 7.39
C PHE A 286 -0.49 -6.93 8.62
N LEU A 287 0.09 -5.73 8.43
CA LEU A 287 0.69 -4.95 9.52
C LEU A 287 -0.33 -4.43 10.55
N GLU A 288 -1.56 -4.14 10.12
CA GLU A 288 -2.64 -3.74 11.03
C GLU A 288 -3.16 -4.87 11.92
N LYS A 289 -2.98 -6.12 11.47
CA LYS A 289 -3.44 -7.33 12.18
C LYS A 289 -2.39 -7.96 13.07
N LEU A 290 -1.10 -7.63 12.88
CA LEU A 290 0.01 -8.03 13.75
C LEU A 290 0.08 -7.17 15.02
#